data_f67240e93d03e075a458e912f6387e23
#
_entry.id   f67240e93d03e075a458e912f6387e23
#
_cell.length_a   1.000
_cell.length_b   1.000
_cell.length_c   1.000
_cell.angle_alpha   90.00
_cell.angle_beta   90.00
_cell.angle_gamma   90.00
#
_symmetry.space_group_name_H-M   'P 1'
#
loop_
_entity.id
_entity.type
_entity.pdbx_description
1 polymer ?
#
loop_
_entity_poly.entity_id
_entity_poly.type
_entity_poly.pdbx_seq_one_letter_code
_entity_poly.pdbx_strand_id
1 'polypeptide(L)'
;MKRYAMLFGSALVLGLVLMMVARTVHVPAPATPNVVEIPSVDLTLTLTKAGITPENTSVPKDHRVRLTVVNRRRDCVGLALHGYQDKLMIGWIEPDSTWRGEFLADRPGADFAWMLEGEPAAKLSVTGSHLVDGHR
;
A
#
# COMPACT_ATOMS: atom_id res chain seq x y z
N MET A 1 -47.46 6.37 34.83
CA MET A 1 -47.04 6.29 33.42
C MET A 1 -46.49 7.60 32.87
N LYS A 2 -47.12 8.70 33.19
CA LYS A 2 -46.64 10.01 32.71
C LYS A 2 -45.25 10.38 33.21
N ARG A 3 -44.86 9.88 34.37
CA ARG A 3 -43.51 10.17 34.93
C ARG A 3 -42.40 9.50 34.16
N TYR A 4 -42.64 8.35 33.58
CA TYR A 4 -41.64 7.63 32.83
C TYR A 4 -41.37 8.25 31.46
N ALA A 5 -42.40 8.80 30.84
CA ALA A 5 -42.24 9.46 29.56
C ALA A 5 -41.38 10.73 29.65
N MET A 6 -41.47 11.46 30.75
CA MET A 6 -40.62 12.63 30.97
C MET A 6 -39.16 12.27 31.19
N LEU A 7 -38.90 11.16 31.89
CA LEU A 7 -37.55 10.70 32.13
C LEU A 7 -36.86 10.27 30.82
N PHE A 8 -37.59 9.61 29.95
CA PHE A 8 -37.06 9.21 28.65
C PHE A 8 -36.75 10.41 27.76
N GLY A 9 -37.59 11.42 27.78
CA GLY A 9 -37.34 12.63 27.02
C GLY A 9 -36.10 13.37 27.46
N SER A 10 -35.87 13.45 28.76
CA SER A 10 -34.67 14.10 29.31
C SER A 10 -33.42 13.38 28.95
N ALA A 11 -33.41 12.06 29.00
CA ALA A 11 -32.24 11.26 28.66
C ALA A 11 -31.90 11.40 27.17
N LEU A 12 -32.92 11.47 26.32
CA LEU A 12 -32.70 11.66 24.88
C LEU A 12 -32.08 13.02 24.55
N VAL A 13 -32.56 14.07 25.17
CA VAL A 13 -32.03 15.42 24.97
C VAL A 13 -30.61 15.51 25.45
N LEU A 14 -30.31 14.92 26.60
CA LEU A 14 -28.96 14.91 27.14
C LEU A 14 -27.98 14.15 26.21
N GLY A 15 -28.42 13.02 25.68
CA GLY A 15 -27.63 12.25 24.73
C GLY A 15 -27.34 13.02 23.44
N LEU A 16 -28.31 13.76 22.96
CA LEU A 16 -28.16 14.56 21.75
C LEU A 16 -27.16 15.71 21.97
N VAL A 17 -27.26 16.37 23.11
CA VAL A 17 -26.31 17.45 23.44
C VAL A 17 -24.89 16.91 23.58
N LEU A 18 -24.73 15.75 24.20
CA LEU A 18 -23.42 15.12 24.30
C LEU A 18 -22.85 14.76 22.93
N MET A 19 -23.68 14.28 22.02
CA MET A 19 -23.24 13.99 20.66
C MET A 19 -22.82 15.24 19.91
N MET A 20 -23.53 16.34 20.10
CA MET A 20 -23.16 17.59 19.46
C MET A 20 -21.85 18.14 20.01
N VAL A 21 -21.65 18.05 21.31
CA VAL A 21 -20.39 18.50 21.93
C VAL A 21 -19.24 17.63 21.42
N ALA A 22 -19.45 16.32 21.30
CA ALA A 22 -18.43 15.43 20.77
C ALA A 22 -18.05 15.80 19.33
N ARG A 23 -19.03 16.18 18.54
CA ARG A 23 -18.77 16.59 17.16
C ARG A 23 -18.01 17.92 17.08
N THR A 24 -18.30 18.86 17.94
CA THR A 24 -17.59 20.13 17.95
C THR A 24 -16.20 20.02 18.52
N VAL A 25 -16.00 19.13 19.48
CA VAL A 25 -14.67 18.89 20.06
C VAL A 25 -13.78 18.12 19.08
N HIS A 26 -14.42 17.42 18.13
CA HIS A 26 -13.69 16.66 17.13
C HIS A 26 -13.33 17.52 15.91
N VAL A 27 -13.15 18.80 16.08
CA VAL A 27 -12.58 19.63 15.04
C VAL A 27 -11.18 19.08 14.76
N PRO A 28 -10.87 18.72 13.51
CA PRO A 28 -9.57 18.20 13.22
C PRO A 28 -8.51 19.21 13.65
N ALA A 29 -7.53 18.69 14.35
CA ALA A 29 -6.39 19.52 14.72
C ALA A 29 -5.86 20.18 13.45
N PRO A 30 -5.45 21.45 13.54
CA PRO A 30 -4.89 22.10 12.38
C PRO A 30 -3.76 21.23 11.84
N ALA A 31 -3.80 21.00 10.55
CA ALA A 31 -2.83 20.15 9.90
C ALA A 31 -1.43 20.61 10.31
N THR A 32 -0.68 19.68 10.86
CA THR A 32 0.71 19.98 11.17
C THR A 32 1.42 20.22 9.83
N PRO A 33 1.98 21.41 9.62
CA PRO A 33 2.53 21.75 8.32
C PRO A 33 3.78 20.95 7.96
N ASN A 34 4.25 20.09 8.85
CA ASN A 34 5.48 19.34 8.64
C ASN A 34 5.27 17.86 8.35
N VAL A 35 4.04 17.44 8.12
CA VAL A 35 3.81 16.03 7.75
C VAL A 35 4.10 15.89 6.27
N VAL A 36 5.24 15.29 5.97
CA VAL A 36 5.59 14.97 4.60
C VAL A 36 4.88 13.67 4.25
N GLU A 37 3.91 13.78 3.38
CA GLU A 37 3.21 12.61 2.89
C GLU A 37 4.07 11.91 1.85
N ILE A 38 4.32 10.63 2.07
CA ILE A 38 5.07 9.83 1.10
C ILE A 38 4.15 9.52 -0.07
N PRO A 39 4.51 9.94 -1.28
CA PRO A 39 3.68 9.65 -2.43
C PRO A 39 3.64 8.14 -2.71
N SER A 40 2.54 7.68 -3.24
CA SER A 40 2.33 6.27 -3.54
C SER A 40 2.20 6.05 -5.03
N VAL A 41 2.62 4.88 -5.47
CA VAL A 41 2.48 4.45 -6.84
C VAL A 41 1.95 3.02 -6.83
N ASP A 42 1.05 2.72 -7.76
CA ASP A 42 0.45 1.40 -7.88
C ASP A 42 1.21 0.59 -8.92
N LEU A 43 1.49 -0.67 -8.60
CA LEU A 43 2.15 -1.60 -9.49
C LEU A 43 1.40 -2.91 -9.48
N THR A 44 1.04 -3.39 -10.68
CA THR A 44 0.34 -4.65 -10.81
C THR A 44 1.19 -5.61 -11.64
N LEU A 45 1.42 -6.80 -11.11
CA LEU A 45 2.10 -7.87 -11.81
C LEU A 45 1.14 -9.01 -12.06
N THR A 46 1.22 -9.61 -13.22
CA THR A 46 0.42 -10.77 -13.57
C THR A 46 1.36 -11.96 -13.83
N LEU A 47 1.13 -13.04 -13.13
CA LEU A 47 1.92 -14.27 -13.26
C LEU A 47 1.18 -15.23 -14.18
N THR A 48 1.85 -15.64 -15.26
CA THR A 48 1.31 -16.60 -16.22
C THR A 48 2.36 -17.66 -16.49
N LYS A 49 2.03 -18.64 -17.31
CA LYS A 49 3.00 -19.65 -17.72
C LYS A 49 4.16 -19.05 -18.50
N ALA A 50 3.93 -17.93 -19.17
CA ALA A 50 4.97 -17.23 -19.91
C ALA A 50 5.91 -16.42 -19.01
N GLY A 51 5.57 -16.21 -17.75
CA GLY A 51 6.39 -15.46 -16.82
C GLY A 51 5.61 -14.34 -16.15
N ILE A 52 6.26 -13.21 -15.97
CA ILE A 52 5.67 -12.06 -15.30
C ILE A 52 5.40 -10.95 -16.34
N THR A 53 4.23 -10.37 -16.26
CA THR A 53 3.85 -9.24 -17.10
C THR A 53 3.50 -8.06 -16.20
N PRO A 54 4.05 -6.86 -16.41
CA PRO A 54 5.07 -6.51 -17.41
C PRO A 54 6.47 -7.02 -17.04
N GLU A 55 7.31 -7.23 -18.04
CA GLU A 55 8.67 -7.73 -17.82
C GLU A 55 9.61 -6.66 -17.27
N ASN A 56 9.34 -5.41 -17.53
CA ASN A 56 10.14 -4.31 -17.05
C ASN A 56 9.22 -3.28 -16.40
N THR A 57 9.52 -2.96 -15.15
CA THR A 57 8.77 -1.95 -14.42
C THR A 57 9.73 -0.92 -13.85
N SER A 58 9.23 0.28 -13.65
CA SER A 58 10.03 1.37 -13.09
C SER A 58 9.17 2.14 -12.09
N VAL A 59 9.75 2.42 -10.94
CA VAL A 59 9.08 3.21 -9.91
C VAL A 59 10.04 4.31 -9.45
N PRO A 60 9.51 5.46 -9.06
CA PRO A 60 10.39 6.53 -8.56
C PRO A 60 10.86 6.23 -7.14
N LYS A 61 12.06 6.67 -6.84
CA LYS A 61 12.66 6.50 -5.52
C LYS A 61 11.84 7.24 -4.46
N ASP A 62 11.85 6.69 -3.26
CA ASP A 62 11.17 7.26 -2.09
C ASP A 62 9.65 7.33 -2.23
N HIS A 63 9.11 6.48 -3.10
CA HIS A 63 7.67 6.29 -3.21
C HIS A 63 7.28 4.99 -2.54
N ARG A 64 6.08 4.98 -1.97
CA ARG A 64 5.48 3.75 -1.47
C ARG A 64 4.84 3.03 -2.63
N VAL A 65 5.29 1.82 -2.90
CA VAL A 65 4.77 1.02 -3.98
C VAL A 65 3.66 0.13 -3.43
N ARG A 66 2.46 0.32 -3.94
CA ARG A 66 1.33 -0.57 -3.63
C ARG A 66 1.32 -1.66 -4.67
N LEU A 67 1.71 -2.84 -4.27
CA LEU A 67 1.89 -3.96 -5.18
C LEU A 67 0.68 -4.86 -5.17
N THR A 68 0.19 -5.17 -6.35
CA THR A 68 -0.84 -6.18 -6.57
C THR A 68 -0.26 -7.25 -7.48
N VAL A 69 -0.33 -8.50 -7.04
CA VAL A 69 0.16 -9.62 -7.84
C VAL A 69 -1.01 -10.55 -8.11
N VAL A 70 -1.29 -10.76 -9.38
CA VAL A 70 -2.38 -11.64 -9.80
C VAL A 70 -1.76 -12.93 -10.33
N ASN A 71 -2.01 -14.03 -9.64
CA ASN A 71 -1.54 -15.35 -10.09
C ASN A 71 -2.62 -15.98 -10.97
N ARG A 72 -2.36 -15.99 -12.27
CA ARG A 72 -3.27 -16.65 -13.24
C ARG A 72 -2.83 -18.06 -13.57
N ARG A 73 -1.83 -18.56 -12.86
CA ARG A 73 -1.40 -19.94 -13.03
C ARG A 73 -2.30 -20.89 -12.23
N ARG A 74 -2.23 -22.16 -12.54
CA ARG A 74 -3.00 -23.19 -11.86
C ARG A 74 -2.27 -23.79 -10.67
N ASP A 75 -1.05 -23.34 -10.44
CA ASP A 75 -0.22 -23.83 -9.35
C ASP A 75 0.16 -22.66 -8.41
N CYS A 76 0.60 -23.02 -7.22
CA CYS A 76 1.19 -22.05 -6.30
C CYS A 76 2.51 -21.57 -6.86
N VAL A 77 2.79 -20.28 -6.71
CA VAL A 77 4.00 -19.68 -7.25
C VAL A 77 4.71 -18.90 -6.15
N GLY A 78 6.00 -19.16 -5.99
CA GLY A 78 6.85 -18.39 -5.09
C GLY A 78 7.39 -17.16 -5.80
N LEU A 79 7.14 -15.99 -5.22
CA LEU A 79 7.60 -14.72 -5.78
C LEU A 79 8.42 -13.96 -4.74
N ALA A 80 9.51 -13.37 -5.18
CA ALA A 80 10.34 -12.53 -4.34
C ALA A 80 10.90 -11.39 -5.19
N LEU A 81 11.22 -10.29 -4.53
CA LEU A 81 11.89 -9.17 -5.18
C LEU A 81 13.34 -9.14 -4.70
N HIS A 82 14.25 -9.51 -5.56
CA HIS A 82 15.67 -9.50 -5.25
C HIS A 82 16.15 -8.06 -5.08
N GLY A 83 16.78 -7.79 -3.95
CA GLY A 83 17.21 -6.45 -3.58
C GLY A 83 16.31 -5.78 -2.53
N TYR A 84 15.12 -6.31 -2.34
CA TYR A 84 14.17 -5.79 -1.34
C TYR A 84 13.61 -6.89 -0.45
N GLN A 85 14.31 -8.01 -0.31
CA GLN A 85 13.83 -9.16 0.48
C GLN A 85 13.62 -8.82 1.95
N ASP A 86 14.36 -7.87 2.46
CA ASP A 86 14.22 -7.41 3.84
C ASP A 86 13.00 -6.50 4.06
N LYS A 87 12.45 -5.95 2.99
CA LYS A 87 11.32 -5.02 3.08
C LYS A 87 10.02 -5.57 2.50
N LEU A 88 10.13 -6.57 1.64
CA LEU A 88 8.97 -7.12 0.97
C LEU A 88 9.05 -8.65 1.01
N MET A 89 8.13 -9.24 1.77
CA MET A 89 8.02 -10.69 1.84
C MET A 89 6.71 -11.12 1.22
N ILE A 90 6.80 -11.75 0.06
CA ILE A 90 5.62 -12.20 -0.65
C ILE A 90 5.37 -13.69 -0.40
N GLY A 91 6.38 -14.52 -0.66
CA GLY A 91 6.27 -15.96 -0.46
C GLY A 91 5.43 -16.62 -1.54
N TRP A 92 4.61 -17.58 -1.13
CA TRP A 92 3.80 -18.38 -2.04
C TRP A 92 2.45 -17.74 -2.29
N ILE A 93 2.06 -17.66 -3.55
CA ILE A 93 0.77 -17.15 -3.97
C ILE A 93 -0.04 -18.30 -4.53
N GLU A 94 -1.23 -18.48 -4.00
CA GLU A 94 -2.11 -19.56 -4.41
C GLU A 94 -2.61 -19.37 -5.84
N PRO A 95 -2.98 -20.47 -6.54
CA PRO A 95 -3.47 -20.36 -7.91
C PRO A 95 -4.75 -19.53 -7.99
N ASP A 96 -4.88 -18.77 -9.06
CA ASP A 96 -6.02 -17.91 -9.35
C ASP A 96 -6.35 -16.93 -8.23
N SER A 97 -5.34 -16.52 -7.47
CA SER A 97 -5.52 -15.59 -6.36
C SER A 97 -4.76 -14.28 -6.61
N THR A 98 -5.09 -13.29 -5.81
CA THR A 98 -4.46 -11.98 -5.85
C THR A 98 -3.80 -11.71 -4.52
N TRP A 99 -2.53 -11.34 -4.56
CA TRP A 99 -1.77 -10.94 -3.39
C TRP A 99 -1.58 -9.42 -3.41
N ARG A 100 -1.71 -8.79 -2.27
CA ARG A 100 -1.50 -7.34 -2.14
C ARG A 100 -0.57 -7.04 -0.99
N GLY A 101 0.29 -6.07 -1.21
CA GLY A 101 1.21 -5.58 -0.20
C GLY A 101 1.81 -4.26 -0.63
N GLU A 102 2.70 -3.74 0.19
CA GLU A 102 3.37 -2.49 -0.15
C GLU A 102 4.78 -2.46 0.39
N PHE A 103 5.63 -1.68 -0.24
CA PHE A 103 6.99 -1.47 0.21
C PHE A 103 7.44 -0.07 -0.17
N LEU A 104 8.45 0.42 0.54
CA LEU A 104 9.05 1.71 0.23
C LEU A 104 10.23 1.50 -0.70
N ALA A 105 10.19 2.13 -1.87
CA ALA A 105 11.26 2.05 -2.87
C ALA A 105 12.34 3.07 -2.53
N ASP A 106 13.13 2.79 -1.51
CA ASP A 106 14.15 3.71 -1.01
C ASP A 106 15.55 3.43 -1.54
N ARG A 107 15.73 2.38 -2.33
CA ARG A 107 17.02 2.01 -2.90
C ARG A 107 16.99 2.23 -4.41
N PRO A 108 17.76 3.19 -4.93
CA PRO A 108 17.80 3.37 -6.38
C PRO A 108 18.62 2.29 -7.04
N GLY A 109 18.30 1.98 -8.26
CA GLY A 109 19.02 0.98 -9.03
C GLY A 109 18.18 0.39 -10.14
N ALA A 110 18.84 -0.32 -11.04
CA ALA A 110 18.20 -0.99 -12.17
C ALA A 110 18.39 -2.51 -12.12
N ASP A 111 18.95 -3.01 -11.05
CA ASP A 111 19.33 -4.42 -10.95
C ASP A 111 18.39 -5.24 -10.08
N PHE A 112 17.24 -4.69 -9.72
CA PHE A 112 16.26 -5.44 -8.95
C PHE A 112 15.50 -6.38 -9.87
N ALA A 113 15.28 -7.58 -9.40
CA ALA A 113 14.62 -8.61 -10.20
C ALA A 113 13.50 -9.27 -9.44
N TRP A 114 12.38 -9.44 -10.15
CA TRP A 114 11.30 -10.26 -9.65
C TRP A 114 11.69 -11.73 -9.89
N MET A 115 11.85 -12.45 -8.79
CA MET A 115 12.27 -13.86 -8.84
C MET A 115 11.04 -14.75 -8.77
N LEU A 116 10.85 -15.53 -9.80
CA LEU A 116 9.76 -16.49 -9.88
C LEU A 116 10.33 -17.88 -9.63
N GLU A 117 9.96 -18.45 -8.50
CA GLU A 117 10.48 -19.76 -8.07
C GLU A 117 12.02 -19.84 -8.08
N GLY A 118 12.65 -18.75 -7.63
CA GLY A 118 14.11 -18.68 -7.52
C GLY A 118 14.82 -18.25 -8.78
N GLU A 119 14.10 -17.97 -9.86
CA GLU A 119 14.73 -17.55 -11.12
C GLU A 119 14.24 -16.14 -11.50
N PRO A 120 15.13 -15.31 -12.06
CA PRO A 120 14.73 -13.97 -12.48
C PRO A 120 13.75 -14.04 -13.65
N ALA A 121 12.62 -13.39 -13.52
CA ALA A 121 11.56 -13.41 -14.52
C ALA A 121 11.20 -12.02 -15.03
N ALA A 122 11.48 -10.97 -14.26
CA ALA A 122 11.18 -9.60 -14.65
C ALA A 122 12.12 -8.65 -13.93
N LYS A 123 12.20 -7.42 -14.39
CA LYS A 123 13.09 -6.42 -13.82
C LYS A 123 12.32 -5.27 -13.21
N LEU A 124 12.87 -4.72 -12.14
CA LEU A 124 12.37 -3.50 -11.53
C LEU A 124 13.49 -2.48 -11.49
N SER A 125 13.21 -1.28 -11.92
CA SER A 125 14.12 -0.15 -11.79
C SER A 125 13.53 0.84 -10.80
N VAL A 126 14.35 1.33 -9.89
CA VAL A 126 13.97 2.41 -8.99
C VAL A 126 14.77 3.63 -9.42
N THR A 127 14.07 4.61 -9.99
CA THR A 127 14.72 5.81 -10.51
C THR A 127 15.04 6.76 -9.37
N GLY A 128 16.31 7.16 -9.29
CA GLY A 128 16.75 8.01 -8.21
C GLY A 128 16.51 9.48 -8.47
N SER A 129 16.13 10.18 -7.45
CA SER A 129 15.97 11.62 -7.52
C SER A 129 17.29 12.34 -7.72
N HIS A 130 18.38 11.67 -7.42
CA HIS A 130 19.69 12.27 -7.62
C HIS A 130 19.99 12.62 -9.08
N LEU A 131 19.24 12.04 -9.99
CA LEU A 131 19.38 12.40 -11.39
C LEU A 131 19.00 13.84 -11.63
N VAL A 132 18.10 14.36 -10.80
CA VAL A 132 17.73 15.75 -10.88
C VAL A 132 18.80 16.63 -10.28
N ASP A 133 19.50 16.11 -9.30
CA ASP A 133 20.55 16.87 -8.65
C ASP A 133 21.83 16.84 -9.40
N GLY A 134 22.03 15.82 -10.20
CA GLY A 134 23.29 15.62 -10.88
C GLY A 134 23.57 16.64 -11.93
N HIS A 135 22.65 17.37 -12.18
CA HIS A 135 22.85 18.15 -13.14
C HIS A 135 23.24 19.33 -12.86
N ARG A 136 23.72 19.50 -12.09
CA ARG A 136 24.08 20.70 -11.96
C ARG A 136 25.33 20.96 -11.96
#